data_a9107bcb71a62e18aa5cae44dd72d407
#
_entry.id   a9107bcb71a62e18aa5cae44dd72d407
#
_cell.length_a   1.000
_cell.length_b   1.000
_cell.length_c   1.000
_cell.angle_alpha   90.00
_cell.angle_beta   90.00
_cell.angle_gamma   90.00
#
_symmetry.space_group_name_H-M   'P 1'
#
loop_
_entity.id
_entity.type
_entity.pdbx_description
1 polymer ?
#
loop_
_entity_poly.entity_id
_entity_poly.type
_entity_poly.pdbx_seq_one_letter_code
_entity_poly.pdbx_strand_id
1 'polypeptide(L)'
;MAENKIISQIAPVYLQSLLTYEQDFLIFDSKEADYDIQTTYAFHHYIVVTLLEQGEIDVTLNGIAHHILQAPGILYHLPKQIMEVNSVSEDYQAKHIIMSSAFVDQLHIETSIELMMHFTNQPFLSCNHETMQAFLSCYQMFERLLQQKDNPYILDTLRHLIHAYFLNFNYYYHKQLQVQAPRSREEELCMEFLSLLQIHYREQHLIDFYADKLSISTKHMSLCVKRITGFSAKQCINKYLITYAQQKLRSPKVSISQVSHELGFVDVNTFGKFFKSQLGISPREYISQCQTSN
;
A
#
# COMPACT_ATOMS: atom_id res chain seq x y z
N MET A 1 10.92 23.00 -7.48
CA MET A 1 9.97 23.05 -8.61
C MET A 1 9.70 21.63 -9.10
N ALA A 2 8.90 20.88 -8.36
CA ALA A 2 8.34 19.59 -8.82
C ALA A 2 6.81 19.74 -8.72
N GLU A 3 6.33 20.74 -9.49
CA GLU A 3 4.94 21.19 -9.49
C GLU A 3 4.07 20.24 -10.32
N ASN A 4 2.91 19.92 -9.74
CA ASN A 4 1.68 19.52 -10.45
C ASN A 4 1.72 18.25 -11.34
N LYS A 5 2.35 17.15 -10.92
CA LYS A 5 2.44 15.99 -11.83
C LYS A 5 1.26 15.02 -11.80
N ILE A 6 0.50 14.89 -10.72
CA ILE A 6 -0.72 14.07 -10.77
C ILE A 6 -1.82 14.79 -11.56
N ILE A 7 -2.13 16.00 -11.11
CA ILE A 7 -3.17 16.79 -11.73
C ILE A 7 -2.87 16.97 -13.22
N SER A 8 -1.61 17.21 -13.62
CA SER A 8 -1.25 17.34 -15.03
C SER A 8 -1.23 16.01 -15.82
N GLN A 9 -1.09 14.86 -15.18
CA GLN A 9 -1.14 13.57 -15.85
C GLN A 9 -2.56 12.97 -15.89
N ILE A 10 -3.40 13.29 -14.91
CA ILE A 10 -4.81 12.90 -14.86
C ILE A 10 -5.72 14.02 -15.40
N ALA A 11 -5.27 15.24 -15.44
CA ALA A 11 -6.07 16.45 -15.36
C ALA A 11 -6.19 17.41 -16.54
N PRO A 12 -5.97 17.12 -17.80
CA PRO A 12 -6.51 18.07 -18.81
C PRO A 12 -8.05 18.07 -18.85
N VAL A 13 -8.71 17.00 -18.35
CA VAL A 13 -10.15 16.75 -18.57
C VAL A 13 -11.01 16.79 -17.30
N TYR A 14 -10.42 16.63 -16.09
CA TYR A 14 -11.18 16.28 -14.85
C TYR A 14 -11.37 17.38 -13.82
N LEU A 15 -10.87 18.56 -14.03
CA LEU A 15 -10.76 19.61 -12.99
C LEU A 15 -12.08 20.09 -12.36
N GLN A 16 -13.24 19.71 -12.89
CA GLN A 16 -14.53 20.21 -12.39
C GLN A 16 -15.20 19.30 -11.33
N SER A 17 -14.89 18.00 -11.30
CA SER A 17 -15.51 17.04 -10.35
C SER A 17 -14.56 16.46 -9.32
N LEU A 18 -13.28 16.87 -9.31
CA LEU A 18 -12.28 16.36 -8.41
C LEU A 18 -12.42 16.96 -7.00
N LEU A 19 -12.57 16.09 -6.01
CA LEU A 19 -12.42 16.46 -4.61
C LEU A 19 -11.00 16.11 -4.16
N THR A 20 -10.26 17.09 -3.66
CA THR A 20 -8.84 16.93 -3.32
C THR A 20 -8.53 17.48 -1.94
N TYR A 21 -7.55 16.84 -1.28
CA TYR A 21 -6.80 17.42 -0.18
C TYR A 21 -5.35 17.61 -0.65
N GLU A 22 -4.95 18.88 -0.85
CA GLU A 22 -3.66 19.25 -1.43
C GLU A 22 -3.39 18.48 -2.75
N GLN A 23 -2.19 17.90 -2.88
CA GLN A 23 -1.79 17.04 -4.02
C GLN A 23 -1.67 15.57 -3.63
N ASP A 24 -2.00 15.24 -2.39
CA ASP A 24 -1.69 13.95 -1.78
C ASP A 24 -2.88 13.00 -1.72
N PHE A 25 -4.10 13.53 -1.70
CA PHE A 25 -5.32 12.73 -1.66
C PHE A 25 -6.37 13.30 -2.62
N LEU A 26 -6.94 12.43 -3.44
CA LEU A 26 -7.88 12.80 -4.49
C LEU A 26 -8.92 11.70 -4.68
N ILE A 27 -10.17 12.10 -4.87
CA ILE A 27 -11.26 11.19 -5.22
C ILE A 27 -12.08 11.72 -6.41
N PHE A 28 -12.62 10.81 -7.22
CA PHE A 28 -13.55 11.13 -8.29
C PHE A 28 -14.45 9.95 -8.67
N ASP A 29 -15.58 10.24 -9.30
CA ASP A 29 -16.52 9.27 -9.84
C ASP A 29 -16.36 9.18 -11.37
N SER A 30 -16.32 7.97 -11.93
CA SER A 30 -16.21 7.76 -13.37
C SER A 30 -17.40 8.32 -14.16
N LYS A 31 -18.57 8.46 -13.55
CA LYS A 31 -19.78 9.03 -14.15
C LYS A 31 -19.66 10.56 -14.39
N GLU A 32 -18.86 11.23 -13.58
CA GLU A 32 -18.71 12.67 -13.62
C GLU A 32 -17.49 13.10 -14.44
N ALA A 33 -16.69 12.14 -14.89
CA ALA A 33 -15.46 12.36 -15.60
C ALA A 33 -15.61 11.93 -17.06
N ASP A 34 -15.46 12.89 -17.97
CA ASP A 34 -15.33 12.61 -19.41
C ASP A 34 -13.87 12.17 -19.67
N TYR A 35 -13.57 10.84 -19.51
CA TYR A 35 -12.21 10.37 -19.57
C TYR A 35 -11.99 9.23 -20.54
N ASP A 36 -10.93 9.36 -21.31
CA ASP A 36 -10.41 8.26 -22.11
C ASP A 36 -9.68 7.29 -21.19
N ILE A 37 -10.37 6.19 -20.86
CA ILE A 37 -9.87 5.14 -19.96
C ILE A 37 -8.71 4.38 -20.60
N GLN A 38 -8.55 4.40 -21.93
CA GLN A 38 -7.48 3.71 -22.64
C GLN A 38 -6.14 4.44 -22.49
N THR A 39 -5.57 4.43 -21.29
CA THR A 39 -4.31 5.09 -21.01
C THR A 39 -3.42 4.19 -20.18
N THR A 40 -2.13 4.17 -20.52
CA THR A 40 -1.10 3.55 -19.70
C THR A 40 -0.84 4.41 -18.47
N TYR A 41 -1.22 3.93 -17.29
CA TYR A 41 -0.99 4.62 -16.05
C TYR A 41 0.30 4.12 -15.40
N ALA A 42 1.32 4.96 -15.37
CA ALA A 42 2.53 4.74 -14.60
C ALA A 42 2.53 5.64 -13.36
N PHE A 43 1.68 5.33 -12.38
CA PHE A 43 1.61 6.07 -11.13
C PHE A 43 2.76 5.69 -10.20
N HIS A 44 4.00 6.06 -10.56
CA HIS A 44 5.20 5.64 -9.83
C HIS A 44 5.20 6.00 -8.34
N HIS A 45 4.43 6.99 -7.94
CA HIS A 45 4.42 7.53 -6.58
C HIS A 45 3.03 7.54 -5.94
N TYR A 46 2.05 6.82 -6.51
CA TYR A 46 0.68 6.85 -6.03
C TYR A 46 0.11 5.45 -5.87
N ILE A 47 -0.77 5.32 -4.90
CA ILE A 47 -1.68 4.19 -4.74
C ILE A 47 -3.01 4.62 -5.33
N VAL A 48 -3.55 3.83 -6.26
CA VAL A 48 -4.89 4.04 -6.78
C VAL A 48 -5.78 2.90 -6.33
N VAL A 49 -6.92 3.24 -5.76
CA VAL A 49 -7.97 2.30 -5.39
C VAL A 49 -9.18 2.60 -6.26
N THR A 50 -9.63 1.60 -7.01
CA THR A 50 -10.82 1.67 -7.84
C THR A 50 -11.90 0.77 -7.26
N LEU A 51 -13.01 1.36 -6.82
CA LEU A 51 -14.21 0.65 -6.39
C LEU A 51 -15.07 0.43 -7.63
N LEU A 52 -15.00 -0.76 -8.22
CA LEU A 52 -15.75 -1.13 -9.41
C LEU A 52 -17.16 -1.54 -9.01
N GLU A 53 -18.15 -0.67 -9.27
CA GLU A 53 -19.54 -0.85 -8.87
C GLU A 53 -20.33 -1.64 -9.91
N GLN A 54 -20.05 -1.40 -11.21
CA GLN A 54 -20.75 -2.02 -12.33
C GLN A 54 -19.82 -2.22 -13.53
N GLY A 55 -20.10 -3.22 -14.35
CA GLY A 55 -19.38 -3.51 -15.57
C GLY A 55 -18.09 -4.31 -15.38
N GLU A 56 -17.23 -4.23 -16.36
CA GLU A 56 -15.96 -4.94 -16.45
C GLU A 56 -14.84 -3.98 -16.80
N ILE A 57 -13.62 -4.29 -16.34
CA ILE A 57 -12.40 -3.62 -16.72
C ILE A 57 -11.35 -4.66 -17.12
N ASP A 58 -10.74 -4.47 -18.27
CA ASP A 58 -9.63 -5.26 -18.79
C ASP A 58 -8.33 -4.50 -18.59
N VAL A 59 -7.40 -5.10 -17.84
CA VAL A 59 -6.12 -4.47 -17.49
C VAL A 59 -4.95 -5.42 -17.76
N THR A 60 -3.81 -4.84 -18.15
CA THR A 60 -2.53 -5.53 -18.20
C THR A 60 -1.62 -4.97 -17.13
N LEU A 61 -1.10 -5.84 -16.26
CA LEU A 61 -0.21 -5.46 -15.17
C LEU A 61 1.24 -5.78 -15.53
N ASN A 62 2.11 -4.77 -15.47
CA ASN A 62 3.56 -4.86 -15.74
C ASN A 62 3.89 -5.49 -17.12
N GLY A 63 3.01 -5.33 -18.11
CA GLY A 63 3.17 -5.85 -19.46
C GLY A 63 3.13 -7.38 -19.61
N ILE A 64 2.77 -8.12 -18.54
CA ILE A 64 2.82 -9.59 -18.51
C ILE A 64 1.50 -10.21 -18.10
N ALA A 65 0.91 -9.75 -17.01
CA ALA A 65 -0.30 -10.33 -16.44
C ALA A 65 -1.53 -9.59 -16.97
N HIS A 66 -2.37 -10.30 -17.69
CA HIS A 66 -3.64 -9.82 -18.22
C HIS A 66 -4.78 -10.26 -17.31
N HIS A 67 -5.67 -9.33 -16.97
CA HIS A 67 -6.78 -9.57 -16.07
C HIS A 67 -8.06 -8.93 -16.60
N ILE A 68 -9.14 -9.72 -16.66
CA ILE A 68 -10.51 -9.22 -16.87
C ILE A 68 -11.20 -9.29 -15.51
N LEU A 69 -11.62 -8.13 -15.02
CA LEU A 69 -12.14 -7.94 -13.67
C LEU A 69 -13.59 -7.50 -13.73
N GLN A 70 -14.47 -8.22 -13.02
CA GLN A 70 -15.92 -7.98 -13.02
C GLN A 70 -16.38 -7.33 -11.71
N ALA A 71 -17.35 -6.42 -11.83
CA ALA A 71 -18.03 -5.82 -10.69
C ALA A 71 -18.94 -6.85 -9.96
N PRO A 72 -19.16 -6.67 -8.64
CA PRO A 72 -18.53 -5.67 -7.79
C PRO A 72 -17.15 -6.11 -7.28
N GLY A 73 -16.21 -5.15 -7.19
CA GLY A 73 -14.88 -5.45 -6.71
C GLY A 73 -13.99 -4.23 -6.54
N ILE A 74 -12.82 -4.44 -5.97
CA ILE A 74 -11.85 -3.38 -5.68
C ILE A 74 -10.56 -3.71 -6.41
N LEU A 75 -10.13 -2.79 -7.27
CA LEU A 75 -8.87 -2.87 -7.98
C LEU A 75 -7.84 -1.96 -7.29
N TYR A 76 -6.65 -2.49 -7.04
CA TYR A 76 -5.53 -1.76 -6.45
C TYR A 76 -4.39 -1.63 -7.46
N HIS A 77 -3.93 -0.41 -7.64
CA HIS A 77 -2.70 -0.10 -8.35
C HIS A 77 -1.67 0.42 -7.34
N LEU A 78 -0.56 -0.31 -7.19
CA LEU A 78 0.50 0.03 -6.25
C LEU A 78 1.58 0.88 -6.91
N PRO A 79 2.36 1.66 -6.12
CA PRO A 79 3.49 2.42 -6.63
C PRO A 79 4.48 1.54 -7.40
N LYS A 80 5.01 2.07 -8.49
CA LYS A 80 5.97 1.41 -9.40
C LYS A 80 5.39 0.26 -10.25
N GLN A 81 4.13 -0.09 -10.11
CA GLN A 81 3.46 -0.94 -11.09
C GLN A 81 3.13 -0.14 -12.36
N ILE A 82 3.15 -0.80 -13.48
CA ILE A 82 2.62 -0.26 -14.75
C ILE A 82 1.29 -0.98 -14.98
N MET A 83 0.21 -0.23 -15.01
CA MET A 83 -1.12 -0.74 -15.32
C MET A 83 -1.59 -0.11 -16.63
N GLU A 84 -1.91 -0.95 -17.60
CA GLU A 84 -2.51 -0.55 -18.86
C GLU A 84 -3.98 -0.95 -18.82
N VAL A 85 -4.88 -0.01 -19.00
CA VAL A 85 -6.30 -0.29 -19.17
C VAL A 85 -6.54 -0.54 -20.65
N ASN A 86 -6.88 -1.78 -21.01
CA ASN A 86 -7.08 -2.19 -22.39
C ASN A 86 -8.49 -1.81 -22.86
N SER A 87 -9.49 -2.06 -22.02
CA SER A 87 -10.89 -1.72 -22.30
C SER A 87 -11.74 -1.72 -21.03
N VAL A 88 -12.91 -1.11 -21.14
CA VAL A 88 -13.99 -1.22 -20.14
C VAL A 88 -15.30 -1.50 -20.85
N SER A 89 -16.27 -2.10 -20.15
CA SER A 89 -17.62 -2.31 -20.68
C SER A 89 -18.41 -1.00 -20.79
N GLU A 90 -19.45 -0.97 -21.61
CA GLU A 90 -20.31 0.21 -21.81
C GLU A 90 -21.01 0.66 -20.51
N ASP A 91 -21.27 -0.27 -19.60
CA ASP A 91 -21.91 -0.03 -18.32
C ASP A 91 -20.92 0.20 -17.17
N TYR A 92 -19.64 0.42 -17.48
CA TYR A 92 -18.59 0.64 -16.48
C TYR A 92 -18.91 1.82 -15.54
N GLN A 93 -18.91 1.53 -14.25
CA GLN A 93 -19.09 2.53 -13.19
C GLN A 93 -18.12 2.25 -12.05
N ALA A 94 -17.32 3.23 -11.70
CA ALA A 94 -16.32 3.10 -10.66
C ALA A 94 -16.06 4.41 -9.93
N LYS A 95 -15.66 4.30 -8.68
CA LYS A 95 -15.15 5.41 -7.87
C LYS A 95 -13.67 5.22 -7.61
N HIS A 96 -12.92 6.30 -7.70
CA HIS A 96 -11.47 6.26 -7.61
C HIS A 96 -10.97 7.03 -6.40
N ILE A 97 -10.01 6.45 -5.67
CA ILE A 97 -9.26 7.08 -4.59
C ILE A 97 -7.79 7.02 -4.97
N ILE A 98 -7.14 8.17 -5.02
CA ILE A 98 -5.72 8.29 -5.36
C ILE A 98 -4.99 8.92 -4.17
N MET A 99 -3.91 8.28 -3.73
CA MET A 99 -3.12 8.71 -2.58
C MET A 99 -1.64 8.73 -2.94
N SER A 100 -0.90 9.79 -2.61
CA SER A 100 0.55 9.77 -2.77
C SER A 100 1.20 8.77 -1.82
N SER A 101 2.28 8.11 -2.25
CA SER A 101 3.04 7.20 -1.38
C SER A 101 3.59 7.93 -0.16
N ALA A 102 4.04 9.17 -0.34
CA ALA A 102 4.54 9.99 0.77
C ALA A 102 3.46 10.26 1.81
N PHE A 103 2.23 10.53 1.38
CA PHE A 103 1.10 10.72 2.28
C PHE A 103 0.75 9.44 3.03
N VAL A 104 0.65 8.31 2.33
CA VAL A 104 0.36 7.00 2.94
C VAL A 104 1.47 6.59 3.92
N ASP A 105 2.74 6.85 3.59
CA ASP A 105 3.87 6.60 4.49
C ASP A 105 3.76 7.45 5.78
N GLN A 106 3.30 8.70 5.69
CA GLN A 106 3.03 9.55 6.86
C GLN A 106 1.87 9.06 7.72
N LEU A 107 0.89 8.38 7.13
CA LEU A 107 -0.24 7.82 7.86
C LEU A 107 0.15 6.60 8.70
N HIS A 108 1.30 5.98 8.41
CA HIS A 108 1.81 4.80 9.11
C HIS A 108 0.82 3.63 9.16
N ILE A 109 0.11 3.46 8.09
CA ILE A 109 -0.78 2.33 7.92
C ILE A 109 0.07 1.06 7.92
N GLU A 110 -0.14 0.21 8.91
CA GLU A 110 0.44 -1.12 8.95
C GLU A 110 -0.21 -1.99 7.86
N THR A 111 0.24 -1.80 6.62
CA THR A 111 -0.07 -2.75 5.56
C THR A 111 0.76 -4.00 5.82
N SER A 112 0.10 -5.13 6.07
CA SER A 112 0.82 -6.38 6.16
C SER A 112 1.54 -6.63 4.82
N ILE A 113 2.75 -7.19 4.88
CA ILE A 113 3.48 -7.56 3.65
C ILE A 113 2.63 -8.54 2.83
N GLU A 114 1.85 -9.41 3.48
CA GLU A 114 0.90 -10.33 2.86
C GLU A 114 -0.09 -9.61 1.94
N LEU A 115 -0.61 -8.48 2.40
CA LEU A 115 -1.52 -7.66 1.63
C LEU A 115 -0.84 -7.02 0.42
N MET A 116 0.37 -6.50 0.60
CA MET A 116 1.15 -5.95 -0.51
C MET A 116 1.48 -7.02 -1.55
N MET A 117 1.79 -8.25 -1.09
CA MET A 117 2.04 -9.39 -1.96
C MET A 117 0.82 -9.76 -2.79
N HIS A 118 -0.33 -9.80 -2.16
CA HIS A 118 -1.57 -10.10 -2.88
C HIS A 118 -1.76 -9.12 -4.03
N PHE A 119 -1.68 -7.82 -3.77
CA PHE A 119 -1.88 -6.81 -4.81
C PHE A 119 -0.77 -6.72 -5.86
N THR A 120 0.41 -7.26 -5.57
CA THR A 120 1.46 -7.36 -6.59
C THR A 120 1.08 -8.37 -7.68
N ASN A 121 0.39 -9.46 -7.30
CA ASN A 121 0.06 -10.57 -8.20
C ASN A 121 -1.42 -10.63 -8.58
N GLN A 122 -2.29 -10.20 -7.68
CA GLN A 122 -3.74 -10.17 -7.84
C GLN A 122 -4.26 -8.80 -7.41
N PRO A 123 -4.26 -7.82 -8.31
CA PRO A 123 -4.59 -6.44 -7.95
C PRO A 123 -6.08 -6.23 -7.64
N PHE A 124 -6.89 -7.27 -7.74
CA PHE A 124 -8.34 -7.21 -7.64
C PHE A 124 -8.87 -8.07 -6.49
N LEU A 125 -9.74 -7.48 -5.68
CA LEU A 125 -10.54 -8.15 -4.66
C LEU A 125 -11.99 -8.19 -5.16
N SER A 126 -12.50 -9.38 -5.55
CA SER A 126 -13.93 -9.55 -5.85
C SER A 126 -14.74 -9.37 -4.55
N CYS A 127 -15.84 -8.66 -4.61
CA CYS A 127 -16.68 -8.34 -3.47
C CYS A 127 -18.09 -8.86 -3.67
N ASN A 128 -18.81 -9.14 -2.58
CA ASN A 128 -20.26 -9.20 -2.62
C ASN A 128 -20.84 -7.78 -2.46
N HIS A 129 -22.14 -7.65 -2.66
CA HIS A 129 -22.83 -6.36 -2.57
C HIS A 129 -22.66 -5.70 -1.18
N GLU A 130 -22.76 -6.47 -0.09
CA GLU A 130 -22.57 -5.98 1.28
C GLU A 130 -21.19 -5.38 1.51
N THR A 131 -20.15 -6.09 1.07
CA THR A 131 -18.76 -5.62 1.15
C THR A 131 -18.55 -4.35 0.35
N MET A 132 -19.07 -4.28 -0.90
CA MET A 132 -18.97 -3.08 -1.73
C MET A 132 -19.66 -1.89 -1.06
N GLN A 133 -20.86 -2.07 -0.48
CA GLN A 133 -21.56 -1.01 0.24
C GLN A 133 -20.77 -0.46 1.43
N ALA A 134 -20.02 -1.30 2.15
CA ALA A 134 -19.16 -0.83 3.23
C ALA A 134 -18.05 0.10 2.71
N PHE A 135 -17.42 -0.23 1.57
CA PHE A 135 -16.39 0.62 0.95
C PHE A 135 -16.95 1.91 0.35
N LEU A 136 -18.12 1.83 -0.29
CA LEU A 136 -18.81 3.01 -0.82
C LEU A 136 -19.24 3.97 0.31
N SER A 137 -19.62 3.45 1.47
CA SER A 137 -19.90 4.27 2.64
C SER A 137 -18.66 5.04 3.11
N CYS A 138 -17.50 4.40 3.13
CA CYS A 138 -16.23 5.08 3.41
C CYS A 138 -15.93 6.16 2.35
N TYR A 139 -16.13 5.86 1.08
CA TYR A 139 -15.93 6.83 -0.01
C TYR A 139 -16.83 8.07 0.18
N GLN A 140 -18.11 7.89 0.50
CA GLN A 140 -19.04 8.99 0.79
C GLN A 140 -18.59 9.82 2.00
N MET A 141 -17.93 9.22 3.00
CA MET A 141 -17.34 9.99 4.10
C MET A 141 -16.18 10.86 3.63
N PHE A 142 -15.32 10.36 2.73
CA PHE A 142 -14.29 11.19 2.09
C PHE A 142 -14.89 12.35 1.30
N GLU A 143 -15.92 12.10 0.48
CA GLU A 143 -16.62 13.16 -0.28
C GLU A 143 -17.10 14.28 0.64
N ARG A 144 -17.84 13.93 1.69
CA ARG A 144 -18.36 14.90 2.67
C ARG A 144 -17.27 15.67 3.39
N LEU A 145 -16.18 15.00 3.75
CA LEU A 145 -15.05 15.63 4.42
C LEU A 145 -14.35 16.65 3.52
N LEU A 146 -14.05 16.28 2.26
CA LEU A 146 -13.35 17.13 1.32
C LEU A 146 -14.16 18.35 0.87
N GLN A 147 -15.48 18.35 1.03
CA GLN A 147 -16.34 19.50 0.81
C GLN A 147 -16.23 20.55 1.92
N GLN A 148 -15.73 20.17 3.12
CA GLN A 148 -15.61 21.05 4.29
C GLN A 148 -14.29 21.84 4.24
N LYS A 149 -14.14 22.76 3.28
CA LYS A 149 -12.89 23.50 3.03
C LYS A 149 -12.36 24.28 4.25
N ASP A 150 -13.24 24.70 5.14
CA ASP A 150 -12.89 25.50 6.34
C ASP A 150 -12.71 24.63 7.59
N ASN A 151 -12.71 23.30 7.48
CA ASN A 151 -12.54 22.40 8.61
C ASN A 151 -11.07 22.32 9.04
N PRO A 152 -10.69 22.86 10.21
CA PRO A 152 -9.28 22.83 10.66
C PRO A 152 -8.77 21.40 10.99
N TYR A 153 -9.69 20.44 11.13
CA TYR A 153 -9.37 19.04 11.45
C TYR A 153 -9.44 18.12 10.24
N ILE A 154 -9.47 18.66 9.02
CA ILE A 154 -9.65 17.87 7.79
C ILE A 154 -8.56 16.80 7.66
N LEU A 155 -7.30 17.15 7.90
CA LEU A 155 -6.17 16.22 7.78
C LEU A 155 -6.24 15.07 8.79
N ASP A 156 -6.52 15.39 10.06
CA ASP A 156 -6.61 14.37 11.10
C ASP A 156 -7.81 13.44 10.87
N THR A 157 -8.95 14.00 10.49
CA THR A 157 -10.13 13.21 10.13
C THR A 157 -9.85 12.32 8.93
N LEU A 158 -9.20 12.84 7.89
CA LEU A 158 -8.82 12.08 6.70
C LEU A 158 -7.90 10.91 7.05
N ARG A 159 -6.88 11.14 7.89
CA ARG A 159 -5.99 10.09 8.41
C ARG A 159 -6.76 8.96 9.07
N HIS A 160 -7.69 9.27 9.98
CA HIS A 160 -8.47 8.25 10.69
C HIS A 160 -9.43 7.50 9.77
N LEU A 161 -10.05 8.19 8.81
CA LEU A 161 -10.91 7.54 7.81
C LEU A 161 -10.12 6.58 6.91
N ILE A 162 -8.91 6.96 6.48
CA ILE A 162 -8.04 6.08 5.68
C ILE A 162 -7.60 4.87 6.52
N HIS A 163 -7.26 5.04 7.80
CA HIS A 163 -6.99 3.92 8.70
C HIS A 163 -8.19 2.97 8.80
N ALA A 164 -9.40 3.51 9.02
CA ALA A 164 -10.61 2.70 9.08
C ALA A 164 -10.87 1.96 7.75
N TYR A 165 -10.63 2.61 6.61
CA TYR A 165 -10.72 2.00 5.29
C TYR A 165 -9.77 0.80 5.15
N PHE A 166 -8.50 0.93 5.53
CA PHE A 166 -7.53 -0.16 5.44
C PHE A 166 -7.80 -1.28 6.45
N LEU A 167 -8.27 -0.99 7.65
CA LEU A 167 -8.69 -2.01 8.61
C LEU A 167 -9.89 -2.83 8.10
N ASN A 168 -10.91 -2.16 7.55
CA ASN A 168 -12.03 -2.82 6.88
C ASN A 168 -11.55 -3.69 5.71
N PHE A 169 -10.64 -3.14 4.91
CA PHE A 169 -10.06 -3.88 3.80
C PHE A 169 -9.35 -5.15 4.28
N ASN A 170 -8.51 -5.07 5.31
CA ASN A 170 -7.85 -6.23 5.91
C ASN A 170 -8.86 -7.29 6.37
N TYR A 171 -9.94 -6.86 7.01
CA TYR A 171 -11.00 -7.77 7.47
C TYR A 171 -11.63 -8.57 6.30
N TYR A 172 -12.07 -7.87 5.25
CA TYR A 172 -12.72 -8.53 4.10
C TYR A 172 -11.73 -9.37 3.29
N TYR A 173 -10.50 -8.91 3.15
CA TYR A 173 -9.43 -9.65 2.51
C TYR A 173 -9.16 -10.99 3.22
N HIS A 174 -8.97 -10.99 4.53
CA HIS A 174 -8.76 -12.21 5.29
C HIS A 174 -9.98 -13.15 5.27
N LYS A 175 -11.18 -12.60 5.30
CA LYS A 175 -12.40 -13.39 5.15
C LYS A 175 -12.47 -14.10 3.79
N GLN A 176 -12.04 -13.44 2.73
CA GLN A 176 -12.01 -14.04 1.38
C GLN A 176 -10.91 -15.08 1.22
N LEU A 177 -9.73 -14.88 1.82
CA LEU A 177 -8.63 -15.86 1.78
C LEU A 177 -9.02 -17.22 2.37
N GLN A 178 -9.93 -17.25 3.34
CA GLN A 178 -10.42 -18.51 3.91
C GLN A 178 -11.26 -19.35 2.94
N VAL A 179 -11.68 -18.76 1.82
CA VAL A 179 -12.57 -19.39 0.82
C VAL A 179 -11.82 -19.77 -0.46
N GLN A 180 -10.56 -19.32 -0.65
CA GLN A 180 -9.82 -19.50 -1.92
C GLN A 180 -9.19 -20.90 -2.09
N ALA A 181 -8.92 -21.21 -3.39
CA ALA A 181 -8.30 -22.45 -3.87
C ALA A 181 -6.94 -22.75 -3.22
N PRO A 182 -6.48 -24.01 -3.23
CA PRO A 182 -5.21 -24.39 -2.66
C PRO A 182 -4.06 -23.55 -3.25
N ARG A 183 -3.23 -23.00 -2.37
CA ARG A 183 -2.07 -22.19 -2.72
C ARG A 183 -1.02 -23.02 -3.46
N SER A 184 -0.29 -22.40 -4.36
CA SER A 184 0.87 -23.03 -4.94
C SER A 184 1.96 -23.25 -3.89
N ARG A 185 2.86 -24.20 -4.08
CA ARG A 185 3.97 -24.47 -3.14
C ARG A 185 4.87 -23.25 -2.94
N GLU A 186 5.03 -22.41 -3.97
CA GLU A 186 5.79 -21.16 -3.86
C GLU A 186 5.08 -20.12 -2.98
N GLU A 187 3.76 -20.02 -3.08
CA GLU A 187 2.94 -19.15 -2.21
C GLU A 187 3.00 -19.62 -0.76
N GLU A 188 2.88 -20.93 -0.53
CA GLU A 188 3.01 -21.51 0.81
C GLU A 188 4.37 -21.17 1.44
N LEU A 189 5.47 -21.43 0.71
CA LEU A 189 6.83 -21.12 1.18
C LEU A 189 7.01 -19.62 1.48
N CYS A 190 6.44 -18.77 0.65
CA CYS A 190 6.51 -17.35 0.89
C CYS A 190 5.73 -16.92 2.14
N MET A 191 4.55 -17.48 2.36
CA MET A 191 3.75 -17.25 3.57
C MET A 191 4.45 -17.78 4.83
N GLU A 192 5.04 -18.96 4.77
CA GLU A 192 5.83 -19.51 5.87
C GLU A 192 7.03 -18.60 6.21
N PHE A 193 7.74 -18.08 5.19
CA PHE A 193 8.82 -17.10 5.40
C PHE A 193 8.31 -15.85 6.10
N LEU A 194 7.18 -15.28 5.67
CA LEU A 194 6.65 -14.05 6.25
C LEU A 194 6.15 -14.28 7.68
N SER A 195 5.55 -15.41 7.96
CA SER A 195 5.15 -15.79 9.32
C SER A 195 6.36 -15.89 10.25
N LEU A 196 7.44 -16.54 9.79
CA LEU A 196 8.71 -16.58 10.53
C LEU A 196 9.32 -15.19 10.69
N LEU A 197 9.26 -14.36 9.64
CA LEU A 197 9.76 -13.01 9.67
C LEU A 197 9.04 -12.17 10.73
N GLN A 198 7.73 -12.23 10.79
CA GLN A 198 6.92 -11.52 11.78
C GLN A 198 7.32 -11.85 13.22
N ILE A 199 7.68 -13.13 13.47
CA ILE A 199 8.08 -13.59 14.80
C ILE A 199 9.52 -13.17 15.12
N HIS A 200 10.44 -13.27 14.15
CA HIS A 200 11.89 -13.24 14.41
C HIS A 200 12.63 -12.00 13.89
N TYR A 201 11.99 -11.08 13.15
CA TYR A 201 12.68 -9.96 12.49
C TYR A 201 13.52 -9.09 13.44
N ARG A 202 13.14 -8.98 14.71
CA ARG A 202 13.89 -8.16 15.68
C ARG A 202 15.24 -8.74 16.04
N GLU A 203 15.37 -10.05 16.00
CA GLU A 203 16.57 -10.77 16.45
C GLU A 203 17.36 -11.35 15.28
N GLN A 204 16.68 -11.65 14.17
CA GLN A 204 17.23 -12.39 13.03
C GLN A 204 17.17 -11.57 11.75
N HIS A 205 18.32 -11.06 11.32
CA HIS A 205 18.43 -10.18 10.14
C HIS A 205 19.00 -10.88 8.91
N LEU A 206 19.46 -12.14 9.07
CA LEU A 206 20.09 -12.89 8.00
C LEU A 206 19.08 -13.80 7.31
N ILE A 207 19.17 -13.86 5.99
CA ILE A 207 18.30 -14.69 5.15
C ILE A 207 18.48 -16.18 5.47
N ASP A 208 19.72 -16.56 5.81
CA ASP A 208 20.08 -17.96 6.09
C ASP A 208 19.25 -18.57 7.21
N PHE A 209 18.99 -17.81 8.29
CA PHE A 209 18.14 -18.26 9.39
C PHE A 209 16.75 -18.72 8.91
N TYR A 210 16.13 -17.94 8.05
CA TYR A 210 14.78 -18.23 7.54
C TYR A 210 14.80 -19.41 6.56
N ALA A 211 15.81 -19.49 5.70
CA ALA A 211 15.99 -20.57 4.76
C ALA A 211 16.21 -21.92 5.49
N ASP A 212 17.03 -21.91 6.55
CA ASP A 212 17.27 -23.09 7.38
C ASP A 212 15.98 -23.55 8.10
N LYS A 213 15.22 -22.61 8.65
CA LYS A 213 13.91 -22.90 9.26
C LYS A 213 12.92 -23.55 8.31
N LEU A 214 12.96 -23.15 7.03
CA LEU A 214 12.10 -23.68 5.97
C LEU A 214 12.71 -24.93 5.28
N SER A 215 13.91 -25.36 5.70
CA SER A 215 14.63 -26.49 5.11
C SER A 215 14.82 -26.37 3.58
N ILE A 216 15.10 -25.17 3.11
CA ILE A 216 15.36 -24.84 1.69
C ILE A 216 16.63 -24.00 1.56
N SER A 217 17.16 -23.92 0.33
CA SER A 217 18.30 -23.03 0.07
C SER A 217 17.89 -21.55 0.08
N THR A 218 18.79 -20.66 0.53
CA THR A 218 18.61 -19.19 0.49
C THR A 218 18.29 -18.68 -0.91
N LYS A 219 18.87 -19.29 -1.94
CA LYS A 219 18.61 -18.96 -3.35
C LYS A 219 17.16 -19.29 -3.70
N HIS A 220 16.69 -20.48 -3.36
CA HIS A 220 15.31 -20.91 -3.64
C HIS A 220 14.30 -20.00 -2.92
N MET A 221 14.49 -19.80 -1.60
CA MET A 221 13.65 -18.89 -0.81
C MET A 221 13.61 -17.48 -1.42
N SER A 222 14.78 -16.91 -1.74
CA SER A 222 14.86 -15.55 -2.31
C SER A 222 14.15 -15.44 -3.65
N LEU A 223 14.20 -16.47 -4.49
CA LEU A 223 13.48 -16.51 -5.76
C LEU A 223 11.97 -16.59 -5.55
N CYS A 224 11.50 -17.50 -4.68
CA CYS A 224 10.07 -17.61 -4.34
C CYS A 224 9.54 -16.30 -3.77
N VAL A 225 10.23 -15.76 -2.74
CA VAL A 225 9.82 -14.49 -2.11
C VAL A 225 9.78 -13.37 -3.15
N LYS A 226 10.81 -13.22 -3.99
CA LYS A 226 10.83 -12.15 -5.00
C LYS A 226 9.75 -12.31 -6.07
N ARG A 227 9.47 -13.55 -6.50
CA ARG A 227 8.43 -13.83 -7.51
C ARG A 227 7.05 -13.48 -6.97
N ILE A 228 6.79 -13.85 -5.71
CA ILE A 228 5.47 -13.66 -5.09
C ILE A 228 5.28 -12.24 -4.55
N THR A 229 6.33 -11.61 -3.96
CA THR A 229 6.21 -10.30 -3.30
C THR A 229 6.64 -9.12 -4.18
N GLY A 230 7.38 -9.37 -5.25
CA GLY A 230 8.12 -8.33 -5.97
C GLY A 230 9.37 -7.83 -5.24
N PHE A 231 9.56 -8.17 -3.95
CA PHE A 231 10.68 -7.75 -3.10
C PHE A 231 11.64 -8.91 -2.82
N SER A 232 12.92 -8.62 -2.69
CA SER A 232 13.86 -9.63 -2.20
C SER A 232 13.57 -9.94 -0.72
N ALA A 233 13.91 -11.14 -0.25
CA ALA A 233 13.77 -11.51 1.17
C ALA A 233 14.47 -10.51 2.09
N LYS A 234 15.64 -9.96 1.69
CA LYS A 234 16.33 -8.90 2.45
C LYS A 234 15.55 -7.60 2.52
N GLN A 235 14.88 -7.21 1.42
CA GLN A 235 14.01 -6.02 1.44
C GLN A 235 12.80 -6.23 2.35
N CYS A 236 12.23 -7.43 2.39
CA CYS A 236 11.17 -7.76 3.34
C CYS A 236 11.65 -7.61 4.79
N ILE A 237 12.79 -8.19 5.14
CA ILE A 237 13.39 -8.06 6.49
C ILE A 237 13.61 -6.58 6.84
N ASN A 238 14.25 -5.84 5.93
CA ASN A 238 14.52 -4.41 6.14
C ASN A 238 13.24 -3.60 6.36
N LYS A 239 12.16 -3.92 5.63
CA LYS A 239 10.88 -3.24 5.77
C LYS A 239 10.26 -3.45 7.15
N TYR A 240 10.31 -4.67 7.72
CA TYR A 240 9.85 -4.93 9.08
C TYR A 240 10.67 -4.14 10.11
N LEU A 241 12.01 -4.16 9.98
CA LEU A 241 12.91 -3.45 10.87
C LEU A 241 12.67 -1.93 10.86
N ILE A 242 12.54 -1.35 9.67
CA ILE A 242 12.39 0.11 9.55
C ILE A 242 11.00 0.57 10.02
N THR A 243 9.94 -0.19 9.73
CA THR A 243 8.58 0.11 10.20
C THR A 243 8.52 0.13 11.72
N TYR A 244 9.09 -0.90 12.38
CA TYR A 244 9.18 -0.94 13.83
C TYR A 244 9.97 0.25 14.40
N ALA A 245 11.14 0.55 13.80
CA ALA A 245 11.97 1.67 14.24
C ALA A 245 11.22 3.00 14.16
N GLN A 246 10.54 3.25 13.04
CA GLN A 246 9.73 4.46 12.85
C GLN A 246 8.62 4.58 13.91
N GLN A 247 7.88 3.50 14.13
CA GLN A 247 6.81 3.46 15.12
C GLN A 247 7.30 3.80 16.53
N LYS A 248 8.43 3.19 16.94
CA LYS A 248 9.00 3.40 18.28
C LYS A 248 9.58 4.78 18.46
N LEU A 249 10.32 5.29 17.46
CA LEU A 249 11.01 6.59 17.54
C LEU A 249 10.07 7.80 17.56
N ARG A 250 8.79 7.64 17.31
CA ARG A 250 7.76 8.68 17.49
C ARG A 250 7.44 8.97 18.95
N SER A 251 7.57 7.95 19.78
CA SER A 251 7.34 8.14 21.20
C SER A 251 8.49 8.97 21.82
N PRO A 252 8.21 10.13 22.44
CA PRO A 252 9.24 10.98 23.04
C PRO A 252 9.96 10.30 24.23
N LYS A 253 9.40 9.18 24.71
CA LYS A 253 9.96 8.41 25.84
C LYS A 253 10.96 7.35 25.40
N VAL A 254 11.13 7.11 24.10
CA VAL A 254 11.97 6.03 23.57
C VAL A 254 13.25 6.60 22.97
N SER A 255 14.41 6.11 23.41
CA SER A 255 15.70 6.53 22.89
C SER A 255 16.13 5.74 21.65
N ILE A 256 16.96 6.36 20.81
CA ILE A 256 17.56 5.70 19.63
C ILE A 256 18.35 4.45 20.05
N SER A 257 19.05 4.51 21.19
CA SER A 257 19.81 3.38 21.73
C SER A 257 18.90 2.22 22.11
N GLN A 258 17.76 2.50 22.72
CA GLN A 258 16.78 1.49 23.09
C GLN A 258 16.22 0.78 21.84
N VAL A 259 15.83 1.54 20.80
CA VAL A 259 15.33 0.95 19.55
C VAL A 259 16.39 0.11 18.85
N SER A 260 17.64 0.59 18.82
CA SER A 260 18.77 -0.16 18.28
C SER A 260 18.95 -1.52 18.99
N HIS A 261 18.85 -1.54 20.32
CA HIS A 261 18.96 -2.76 21.11
C HIS A 261 17.74 -3.69 20.91
N GLU A 262 16.51 -3.15 20.94
CA GLU A 262 15.28 -3.92 20.71
C GLU A 262 15.25 -4.59 19.33
N LEU A 263 15.93 -3.99 18.35
CA LEU A 263 16.07 -4.53 17.00
C LEU A 263 17.34 -5.37 16.80
N GLY A 264 18.05 -5.75 17.86
CA GLY A 264 19.22 -6.63 17.80
C GLY A 264 20.41 -6.09 17.02
N PHE A 265 20.54 -4.76 16.86
CA PHE A 265 21.75 -4.18 16.25
C PHE A 265 22.91 -4.18 17.25
N VAL A 266 24.11 -4.48 16.74
CA VAL A 266 25.35 -4.54 17.54
C VAL A 266 25.62 -3.21 18.28
N ASP A 267 25.34 -2.10 17.62
CA ASP A 267 25.50 -0.76 18.19
C ASP A 267 24.59 0.27 17.52
N VAL A 268 24.47 1.44 18.14
CA VAL A 268 23.64 2.57 17.67
C VAL A 268 24.12 3.12 16.32
N ASN A 269 25.43 3.05 16.04
CA ASN A 269 25.98 3.57 14.78
C ASN A 269 25.59 2.68 13.61
N THR A 270 25.63 1.36 13.79
CA THR A 270 25.17 0.38 12.81
C THR A 270 23.68 0.55 12.53
N PHE A 271 22.86 0.71 13.55
CA PHE A 271 21.45 1.05 13.41
C PHE A 271 21.25 2.38 12.68
N GLY A 272 21.99 3.42 13.04
CA GLY A 272 21.90 4.74 12.40
C GLY A 272 22.21 4.70 10.90
N LYS A 273 23.25 3.94 10.50
CA LYS A 273 23.59 3.71 9.09
C LYS A 273 22.48 2.94 8.35
N PHE A 274 21.95 1.89 8.97
CA PHE A 274 20.81 1.14 8.44
C PHE A 274 19.61 2.06 8.24
N PHE A 275 19.19 2.78 9.28
CA PHE A 275 18.03 3.67 9.24
C PHE A 275 18.15 4.72 8.14
N LYS A 276 19.34 5.38 8.05
CA LYS A 276 19.62 6.36 7.00
C LYS A 276 19.61 5.74 5.60
N SER A 277 20.11 4.50 5.44
CA SER A 277 20.09 3.81 4.14
C SER A 277 18.67 3.48 3.66
N GLN A 278 17.71 3.30 4.60
CA GLN A 278 16.33 2.97 4.26
C GLN A 278 15.46 4.22 4.01
N LEU A 279 15.68 5.31 4.77
CA LEU A 279 14.81 6.50 4.74
C LEU A 279 15.50 7.77 4.20
N GLY A 280 16.80 7.72 3.92
CA GLY A 280 17.56 8.89 3.47
C GLY A 280 17.95 9.87 4.58
N ILE A 281 17.34 9.79 5.75
CA ILE A 281 17.56 10.66 6.92
C ILE A 281 18.01 9.86 8.14
N SER A 282 18.71 10.50 9.07
CA SER A 282 19.13 9.87 10.31
C SER A 282 17.98 9.69 11.30
N PRO A 283 18.09 8.78 12.30
CA PRO A 283 17.09 8.65 13.36
C PRO A 283 16.83 9.95 14.12
N ARG A 284 17.85 10.80 14.32
CA ARG A 284 17.70 12.10 14.98
C ARG A 284 16.88 13.09 14.15
N GLU A 285 17.18 13.19 12.86
CA GLU A 285 16.42 14.02 11.92
C GLU A 285 14.97 13.56 11.85
N TYR A 286 14.73 12.25 11.82
CA TYR A 286 13.39 11.68 11.83
C TYR A 286 12.58 12.08 13.08
N ILE A 287 13.18 11.95 14.29
CA ILE A 287 12.54 12.37 15.54
C ILE A 287 12.22 13.88 15.52
N SER A 288 13.16 14.72 15.05
CA SER A 288 12.95 16.16 14.94
C SER A 288 11.78 16.51 14.03
N GLN A 289 11.65 15.84 12.86
CA GLN A 289 10.51 16.01 11.94
C GLN A 289 9.18 15.60 12.59
N CYS A 290 9.16 14.49 13.32
CA CYS A 290 7.95 14.04 14.02
C CYS A 290 7.50 15.03 15.14
N GLN A 291 8.45 15.74 15.77
CA GLN A 291 8.13 16.72 16.83
C GLN A 291 7.69 18.08 16.28
N THR A 292 8.12 18.45 15.08
CA THR A 292 7.69 19.70 14.42
C THR A 292 6.34 19.59 13.73
N SER A 293 5.82 18.36 13.58
CA SER A 293 4.52 18.08 12.96
C SER A 293 3.38 17.87 13.96
N ASN A 294 3.65 18.03 15.26
CA ASN A 294 2.70 18.08 16.37
C ASN A 294 2.61 19.51 16.91
#